data_501c240531aa6972ce2f1f2bfec38bb0
#
_entry.id   501c240531aa6972ce2f1f2bfec38bb0
#
_cell.length_a   1.000
_cell.length_b   1.000
_cell.length_c   1.000
_cell.angle_alpha   90.00
_cell.angle_beta   90.00
_cell.angle_gamma   90.00
#
_symmetry.space_group_name_H-M   'P 1'
#
loop_
_entity.id
_entity.type
_entity.pdbx_description
1 polymer ?
#
loop_
_entity_poly.entity_id
_entity_poly.type
_entity_poly.pdbx_seq_one_letter_code
_entity_poly.pdbx_strand_id
1 'polypeptide(L)'
;MVHNLCLYYGPFIAHIDDVPYHDFPTPDALCGPKVEAHLREIGFGYRAKYIAKTAQLVSEKGLKWLEDLSNPECPQFGVIEKPAGEMLEGGREGYRQAHEELLALSGVGPKVADCVCLFGLGWSESVPVDTHVWQIAQRDYKFGKGKNSSMTAATYNAVGNHFRKLWGKEAGWAHSVLFTADLKAFSERLVAKTEVKEEEVIIKKEGDEVVAEKIVKKETVKRKLIKQEPQEDEHSVVQVKEETTRRSKRRKH
;
A
#
# COMPACT_ATOMS: atom_id res chain seq x y z
N MET A 1 11.63 -10.39 1.78
CA MET A 1 11.58 -10.48 0.30
C MET A 1 12.47 -9.42 -0.33
N VAL A 2 12.20 -8.09 -0.16
CA VAL A 2 13.05 -7.03 -0.76
C VAL A 2 14.52 -7.19 -0.34
N HIS A 3 14.82 -7.39 0.95
CA HIS A 3 16.17 -7.65 1.42
C HIS A 3 16.87 -8.80 0.64
N ASN A 4 16.18 -9.93 0.43
CA ASN A 4 16.74 -11.03 -0.36
C ASN A 4 16.98 -10.64 -1.83
N LEU A 5 16.08 -9.82 -2.40
CA LEU A 5 16.29 -9.32 -3.77
C LEU A 5 17.56 -8.49 -3.88
N CYS A 6 17.76 -7.54 -2.95
CA CYS A 6 18.95 -6.72 -2.88
C CYS A 6 20.21 -7.58 -2.66
N LEU A 7 20.15 -8.52 -1.71
CA LEU A 7 21.30 -9.37 -1.36
C LEU A 7 21.82 -10.21 -2.55
N TYR A 8 20.90 -10.77 -3.37
CA TYR A 8 21.27 -11.67 -4.46
C TYR A 8 21.50 -10.99 -5.80
N TYR A 9 20.92 -9.83 -6.03
CA TYR A 9 20.95 -9.17 -7.34
C TYR A 9 21.40 -7.71 -7.30
N GLY A 10 21.43 -7.09 -6.12
CA GLY A 10 21.82 -5.70 -5.97
C GLY A 10 23.33 -5.53 -5.81
N PRO A 11 23.90 -4.39 -6.25
CA PRO A 11 25.30 -4.07 -6.04
C PRO A 11 25.58 -3.89 -4.55
N PHE A 12 26.74 -4.38 -4.11
CA PHE A 12 27.20 -4.22 -2.73
C PHE A 12 27.47 -2.76 -2.41
N ILE A 13 27.04 -2.28 -1.24
CA ILE A 13 27.29 -0.93 -0.75
C ILE A 13 28.34 -0.95 0.36
N ALA A 14 28.06 -1.60 1.48
CA ALA A 14 28.90 -1.59 2.68
C ALA A 14 28.51 -2.69 3.67
N HIS A 15 29.35 -2.90 4.70
CA HIS A 15 28.97 -3.62 5.90
C HIS A 15 28.61 -2.63 7.01
N ILE A 16 27.55 -2.92 7.75
CA ILE A 16 27.15 -2.24 8.99
C ILE A 16 26.96 -3.33 10.04
N ASP A 17 27.72 -3.27 11.12
CA ASP A 17 27.72 -4.29 12.18
C ASP A 17 27.88 -5.72 11.62
N ASP A 18 28.87 -5.91 10.74
CA ASP A 18 29.18 -7.16 10.01
C ASP A 18 28.06 -7.70 9.10
N VAL A 19 26.97 -6.96 8.92
CA VAL A 19 25.88 -7.30 7.99
C VAL A 19 26.12 -6.63 6.64
N PRO A 20 26.12 -7.37 5.51
CA PRO A 20 26.28 -6.78 4.19
C PRO A 20 24.99 -6.07 3.75
N TYR A 21 25.14 -4.85 3.23
CA TYR A 21 24.06 -4.07 2.63
C TYR A 21 24.27 -3.92 1.14
N HIS A 22 23.21 -4.13 0.40
CA HIS A 22 23.17 -4.07 -1.05
C HIS A 22 22.10 -3.10 -1.51
N ASP A 23 22.35 -2.39 -2.60
CA ASP A 23 21.39 -1.53 -3.25
C ASP A 23 20.29 -2.35 -3.95
N PHE A 24 19.25 -1.67 -4.39
CA PHE A 24 18.20 -2.32 -5.17
C PHE A 24 18.76 -2.71 -6.57
N PRO A 25 18.43 -3.90 -7.08
CA PRO A 25 18.96 -4.36 -8.37
C PRO A 25 18.42 -3.53 -9.53
N THR A 26 19.27 -3.32 -10.53
CA THR A 26 18.85 -2.76 -11.81
C THR A 26 17.92 -3.73 -12.57
N PRO A 27 17.06 -3.25 -13.48
CA PRO A 27 16.24 -4.14 -14.30
C PRO A 27 17.07 -5.21 -15.04
N ASP A 28 18.22 -4.84 -15.56
CA ASP A 28 19.10 -5.76 -16.31
C ASP A 28 19.60 -6.94 -15.46
N ALA A 29 19.87 -6.72 -14.18
CA ALA A 29 20.26 -7.78 -13.24
C ALA A 29 19.16 -8.84 -13.07
N LEU A 30 17.90 -8.49 -13.37
CA LEU A 30 16.72 -9.33 -13.24
C LEU A 30 16.21 -9.91 -14.58
N CYS A 31 16.95 -9.72 -15.69
CA CYS A 31 16.54 -10.19 -17.03
C CYS A 31 17.11 -11.57 -17.40
N GLY A 32 17.93 -12.19 -16.54
CA GLY A 32 18.59 -13.46 -16.85
C GLY A 32 17.61 -14.65 -16.94
N PRO A 33 17.93 -15.66 -17.78
CA PRO A 33 17.02 -16.81 -18.03
C PRO A 33 16.74 -17.69 -16.80
N LYS A 34 17.60 -17.64 -15.78
CA LYS A 34 17.46 -18.38 -14.52
C LYS A 34 16.86 -17.56 -13.39
N VAL A 35 16.62 -16.27 -13.61
CA VAL A 35 16.16 -15.34 -12.57
C VAL A 35 14.80 -15.75 -12.00
N GLU A 36 13.83 -16.11 -12.85
CA GLU A 36 12.51 -16.56 -12.37
C GLU A 36 12.61 -17.79 -11.45
N ALA A 37 13.40 -18.78 -11.82
CA ALA A 37 13.60 -20.00 -11.02
C ALA A 37 14.23 -19.67 -9.67
N HIS A 38 15.32 -18.92 -9.66
CA HIS A 38 16.00 -18.52 -8.43
C HIS A 38 15.13 -17.63 -7.53
N LEU A 39 14.36 -16.70 -8.10
CA LEU A 39 13.39 -15.92 -7.32
C LEU A 39 12.35 -16.80 -6.62
N ARG A 40 11.92 -17.91 -7.25
CA ARG A 40 11.02 -18.88 -6.61
C ARG A 40 11.69 -19.58 -5.42
N GLU A 41 12.94 -19.99 -5.56
CA GLU A 41 13.74 -20.62 -4.51
C GLU A 41 13.93 -19.72 -3.29
N ILE A 42 14.16 -18.41 -3.49
CA ILE A 42 14.33 -17.45 -2.40
C ILE A 42 13.01 -16.85 -1.87
N GLY A 43 11.86 -17.47 -2.21
CA GLY A 43 10.59 -17.23 -1.56
C GLY A 43 9.65 -16.21 -2.22
N PHE A 44 9.86 -15.86 -3.51
CA PHE A 44 8.96 -14.94 -4.22
C PHE A 44 7.68 -15.62 -4.75
N GLY A 45 7.64 -16.97 -4.79
CA GLY A 45 6.48 -17.72 -5.24
C GLY A 45 6.02 -17.31 -6.63
N TYR A 46 4.71 -17.09 -6.81
CA TYR A 46 4.14 -16.67 -8.10
C TYR A 46 4.61 -15.29 -8.59
N ARG A 47 5.07 -14.43 -7.67
CA ARG A 47 5.59 -13.08 -8.01
C ARG A 47 6.89 -13.12 -8.80
N ALA A 48 7.65 -14.22 -8.71
CA ALA A 48 8.91 -14.39 -9.44
C ALA A 48 8.74 -14.15 -10.95
N LYS A 49 7.68 -14.73 -11.55
CA LYS A 49 7.35 -14.54 -12.96
C LYS A 49 7.05 -13.07 -13.30
N TYR A 50 6.33 -12.37 -12.43
CA TYR A 50 5.98 -10.97 -12.66
C TYR A 50 7.23 -10.09 -12.59
N ILE A 51 8.10 -10.31 -11.61
CA ILE A 51 9.34 -9.56 -11.45
C ILE A 51 10.23 -9.71 -12.68
N ALA A 52 10.49 -10.96 -13.12
CA ALA A 52 11.33 -11.22 -14.28
C ALA A 52 10.76 -10.58 -15.55
N LYS A 53 9.45 -10.73 -15.82
CA LYS A 53 8.80 -10.13 -17.00
C LYS A 53 8.79 -8.61 -16.96
N THR A 54 8.52 -8.01 -15.79
CA THR A 54 8.53 -6.56 -15.64
C THR A 54 9.94 -6.01 -15.82
N ALA A 55 10.95 -6.66 -15.27
CA ALA A 55 12.34 -6.27 -15.47
C ALA A 55 12.74 -6.26 -16.96
N GLN A 56 12.35 -7.31 -17.70
CA GLN A 56 12.58 -7.37 -19.15
C GLN A 56 11.91 -6.20 -19.90
N LEU A 57 10.63 -5.95 -19.63
CA LEU A 57 9.90 -4.84 -20.27
C LEU A 57 10.50 -3.48 -19.94
N VAL A 58 10.92 -3.25 -18.68
CA VAL A 58 11.56 -1.98 -18.28
C VAL A 58 12.93 -1.85 -18.92
N SER A 59 13.72 -2.93 -19.01
CA SER A 59 15.01 -2.93 -19.70
C SER A 59 14.85 -2.64 -21.20
N GLU A 60 13.83 -3.21 -21.86
CA GLU A 60 13.52 -2.97 -23.27
C GLU A 60 13.06 -1.53 -23.55
N LYS A 61 12.19 -0.98 -22.69
CA LYS A 61 11.70 0.41 -22.81
C LYS A 61 12.76 1.45 -22.43
N GLY A 62 13.71 1.07 -21.58
CA GLY A 62 14.72 1.94 -21.00
C GLY A 62 14.24 2.77 -19.82
N LEU A 63 15.16 3.21 -18.95
CA LEU A 63 14.84 3.97 -17.74
C LEU A 63 14.19 5.33 -18.07
N LYS A 64 14.54 5.92 -19.22
CA LYS A 64 13.93 7.17 -19.67
C LYS A 64 12.41 7.10 -19.79
N TRP A 65 11.86 5.94 -20.16
CA TRP A 65 10.40 5.75 -20.17
C TRP A 65 9.76 5.97 -18.79
N LEU A 66 10.38 5.49 -17.70
CA LEU A 66 9.89 5.74 -16.34
C LEU A 66 10.07 7.20 -15.92
N GLU A 67 11.17 7.83 -16.30
CA GLU A 67 11.40 9.25 -16.04
C GLU A 67 10.34 10.12 -16.70
N ASP A 68 9.98 9.82 -17.95
CA ASP A 68 8.96 10.54 -18.73
C ASP A 68 7.55 10.38 -18.12
N LEU A 69 7.30 9.35 -17.30
CA LEU A 69 6.06 9.16 -16.54
C LEU A 69 6.01 9.90 -15.21
N SER A 70 7.12 10.48 -14.77
CA SER A 70 7.23 11.19 -13.49
C SER A 70 6.49 12.52 -13.51
N ASN A 71 6.01 12.93 -12.33
CA ASN A 71 5.37 14.21 -12.15
C ASN A 71 6.37 15.35 -12.38
N PRO A 72 6.14 16.25 -13.34
CA PRO A 72 7.06 17.36 -13.63
C PRO A 72 7.11 18.41 -12.51
N GLU A 73 6.17 18.42 -11.55
CA GLU A 73 6.26 19.23 -10.32
C GLU A 73 7.18 18.62 -9.25
N CYS A 74 7.60 17.36 -9.43
CA CYS A 74 8.55 16.66 -8.55
C CYS A 74 9.69 16.09 -9.39
N PRO A 75 10.45 16.90 -10.13
CA PRO A 75 11.48 16.42 -11.03
C PRO A 75 12.67 15.84 -10.25
N GLN A 76 13.44 15.00 -10.92
CA GLN A 76 14.71 14.54 -10.38
C GLN A 76 15.66 15.72 -10.15
N PHE A 77 16.63 15.52 -9.25
CA PHE A 77 17.62 16.55 -8.92
C PHE A 77 18.30 17.14 -10.17
N GLY A 78 18.29 18.45 -10.26
CA GLY A 78 18.87 19.20 -11.39
C GLY A 78 17.95 19.42 -12.59
N VAL A 79 16.73 18.88 -12.56
CA VAL A 79 15.69 19.14 -13.57
C VAL A 79 14.82 20.28 -13.11
N ILE A 80 14.44 21.17 -14.05
CA ILE A 80 13.57 22.32 -13.73
C ILE A 80 12.13 21.83 -13.55
N GLU A 81 11.52 22.19 -12.43
CA GLU A 81 10.10 21.96 -12.15
C GLU A 81 9.21 22.63 -13.20
N LYS A 82 8.15 21.92 -13.61
CA LYS A 82 7.14 22.41 -14.57
C LYS A 82 5.74 22.10 -14.06
N PRO A 83 4.73 22.92 -14.37
CA PRO A 83 3.35 22.62 -14.03
C PRO A 83 2.90 21.28 -14.63
N ALA A 84 2.26 20.45 -13.82
CA ALA A 84 1.75 19.12 -14.23
C ALA A 84 0.33 19.18 -14.82
N GLY A 85 -0.23 20.36 -15.01
CA GLY A 85 -1.56 20.55 -15.56
C GLY A 85 -2.68 20.66 -14.52
N GLU A 86 -3.91 20.79 -15.01
CA GLU A 86 -5.09 21.00 -14.18
C GLU A 86 -5.61 19.68 -13.55
N MET A 87 -6.10 19.79 -12.31
CA MET A 87 -6.75 18.70 -11.62
C MET A 87 -8.17 18.51 -12.14
N LEU A 88 -8.40 17.44 -12.87
CA LEU A 88 -9.70 17.04 -13.39
C LEU A 88 -10.27 15.84 -12.63
N GLU A 89 -11.47 15.42 -12.96
CA GLU A 89 -12.00 14.16 -12.49
C GLU A 89 -11.09 13.01 -12.98
N GLY A 90 -10.68 12.14 -12.06
CA GLY A 90 -9.69 11.09 -12.33
C GLY A 90 -8.24 11.52 -12.12
N GLY A 91 -7.96 12.77 -11.73
CA GLY A 91 -6.62 13.32 -11.55
C GLY A 91 -6.09 14.07 -12.78
N ARG A 92 -4.84 14.53 -12.70
CA ARG A 92 -4.17 15.22 -13.80
C ARG A 92 -3.90 14.28 -14.98
N GLU A 93 -3.78 14.83 -16.18
CA GLU A 93 -3.61 14.02 -17.39
C GLU A 93 -2.34 13.13 -17.33
N GLY A 94 -1.21 13.72 -16.95
CA GLY A 94 0.06 12.97 -16.82
C GLY A 94 -0.02 11.83 -15.81
N TYR A 95 -0.72 12.02 -14.69
CA TYR A 95 -0.99 10.92 -13.73
C TYR A 95 -1.81 9.79 -14.39
N ARG A 96 -2.89 10.13 -15.11
CA ARG A 96 -3.72 9.10 -15.78
C ARG A 96 -2.91 8.32 -16.82
N GLN A 97 -2.09 9.03 -17.60
CA GLN A 97 -1.21 8.41 -18.57
C GLN A 97 -0.17 7.49 -17.88
N ALA A 98 0.48 7.95 -16.82
CA ALA A 98 1.44 7.14 -16.06
C ALA A 98 0.77 5.88 -15.48
N HIS A 99 -0.41 6.03 -14.90
CA HIS A 99 -1.18 4.91 -14.35
C HIS A 99 -1.53 3.87 -15.45
N GLU A 100 -1.99 4.30 -16.61
CA GLU A 100 -2.32 3.43 -17.74
C GLU A 100 -1.10 2.68 -18.29
N GLU A 101 0.02 3.39 -18.48
CA GLU A 101 1.28 2.78 -18.90
C GLU A 101 1.80 1.71 -17.92
N LEU A 102 1.64 1.96 -16.61
CA LEU A 102 2.03 1.01 -15.59
C LEU A 102 1.15 -0.25 -15.57
N LEU A 103 -0.13 -0.14 -15.94
CA LEU A 103 -1.04 -1.31 -16.05
C LEU A 103 -0.61 -2.30 -17.14
N ALA A 104 0.19 -1.87 -18.11
CA ALA A 104 0.76 -2.76 -19.14
C ALA A 104 1.83 -3.71 -18.56
N LEU A 105 2.40 -3.41 -17.38
CA LEU A 105 3.41 -4.24 -16.74
C LEU A 105 2.80 -5.52 -16.15
N SER A 106 3.53 -6.63 -16.27
CA SER A 106 3.07 -7.93 -15.78
C SER A 106 2.90 -7.94 -14.26
N GLY A 107 1.69 -8.24 -13.79
CA GLY A 107 1.38 -8.29 -12.35
C GLY A 107 1.13 -6.94 -11.68
N VAL A 108 1.07 -5.87 -12.46
CA VAL A 108 0.69 -4.54 -11.99
C VAL A 108 -0.80 -4.34 -12.22
N GLY A 109 -1.57 -4.26 -11.14
CA GLY A 109 -2.98 -3.89 -11.16
C GLY A 109 -3.17 -2.43 -10.73
N PRO A 110 -4.41 -1.90 -10.72
CA PRO A 110 -4.69 -0.50 -10.41
C PRO A 110 -4.06 -0.02 -9.11
N LYS A 111 -4.19 -0.80 -8.03
CA LYS A 111 -3.62 -0.46 -6.72
C LYS A 111 -2.09 -0.37 -6.75
N VAL A 112 -1.42 -1.27 -7.47
CA VAL A 112 0.05 -1.27 -7.58
C VAL A 112 0.51 -0.11 -8.45
N ALA A 113 -0.18 0.15 -9.58
CA ALA A 113 0.07 1.31 -10.42
C ALA A 113 -0.03 2.62 -9.63
N ASP A 114 -1.08 2.78 -8.81
CA ASP A 114 -1.23 3.92 -7.93
C ASP A 114 -0.13 4.04 -6.88
N CYS A 115 0.32 2.92 -6.30
CA CYS A 115 1.46 2.94 -5.39
C CYS A 115 2.73 3.44 -6.09
N VAL A 116 2.99 3.01 -7.32
CA VAL A 116 4.15 3.47 -8.11
C VAL A 116 4.01 4.95 -8.44
N CYS A 117 2.83 5.39 -8.89
CA CYS A 117 2.54 6.80 -9.17
C CYS A 117 2.80 7.67 -7.93
N LEU A 118 2.29 7.27 -6.75
CA LEU A 118 2.42 8.05 -5.52
C LEU A 118 3.85 8.09 -4.99
N PHE A 119 4.47 6.92 -4.81
CA PHE A 119 5.73 6.79 -4.08
C PHE A 119 6.98 6.85 -4.98
N GLY A 120 6.84 6.50 -6.25
CA GLY A 120 7.96 6.44 -7.20
C GLY A 120 7.98 7.57 -8.21
N LEU A 121 6.81 8.00 -8.69
CA LEU A 121 6.70 8.98 -9.77
C LEU A 121 6.24 10.37 -9.31
N GLY A 122 5.98 10.56 -8.01
CA GLY A 122 5.65 11.86 -7.42
C GLY A 122 4.23 12.38 -7.68
N TRP A 123 3.31 11.53 -8.14
CA TRP A 123 1.91 11.91 -8.36
C TRP A 123 1.13 11.90 -7.05
N SER A 124 1.18 13.01 -6.32
CA SER A 124 0.61 13.16 -4.96
C SER A 124 -0.91 13.00 -4.87
N GLU A 125 -1.64 13.12 -5.98
CA GLU A 125 -3.08 12.85 -6.07
C GLU A 125 -3.44 11.37 -6.25
N SER A 126 -2.46 10.50 -6.46
CA SER A 126 -2.68 9.06 -6.64
C SER A 126 -3.15 8.42 -5.34
N VAL A 127 -4.27 7.72 -5.37
CA VAL A 127 -4.88 7.08 -4.19
C VAL A 127 -4.94 5.58 -4.39
N PRO A 128 -3.98 4.82 -3.84
CA PRO A 128 -4.00 3.37 -3.90
C PRO A 128 -5.15 2.78 -3.07
N VAL A 129 -6.27 2.46 -3.71
CA VAL A 129 -7.47 1.94 -3.03
C VAL A 129 -7.33 0.43 -2.82
N ASP A 130 -7.26 0.00 -1.57
CA ASP A 130 -7.37 -1.40 -1.18
C ASP A 130 -8.60 -1.65 -0.29
N THR A 131 -8.72 -2.83 0.27
CA THR A 131 -9.82 -3.19 1.16
C THR A 131 -9.88 -2.33 2.42
N HIS A 132 -8.73 -1.91 2.96
CA HIS A 132 -8.66 -1.03 4.14
C HIS A 132 -9.13 0.38 3.78
N VAL A 133 -8.62 0.94 2.68
CA VAL A 133 -9.04 2.26 2.20
C VAL A 133 -10.54 2.29 1.88
N TRP A 134 -11.06 1.21 1.29
CA TRP A 134 -12.49 1.05 1.07
C TRP A 134 -13.27 1.07 2.39
N GLN A 135 -12.80 0.34 3.42
CA GLN A 135 -13.42 0.33 4.75
C GLN A 135 -13.38 1.71 5.41
N ILE A 136 -12.26 2.42 5.33
CA ILE A 136 -12.12 3.79 5.82
C ILE A 136 -13.12 4.72 5.12
N ALA A 137 -13.21 4.65 3.78
CA ALA A 137 -14.16 5.45 3.01
C ALA A 137 -15.61 5.22 3.44
N GLN A 138 -16.01 3.98 3.69
CA GLN A 138 -17.37 3.64 4.15
C GLN A 138 -17.61 4.05 5.59
N ARG A 139 -16.68 3.74 6.50
CA ARG A 139 -16.83 3.95 7.95
C ARG A 139 -16.79 5.43 8.31
N ASP A 140 -15.74 6.12 7.86
CA ASP A 140 -15.41 7.47 8.32
C ASP A 140 -15.98 8.56 7.40
N TYR A 141 -16.04 8.30 6.09
CA TYR A 141 -16.53 9.27 5.09
C TYR A 141 -17.95 8.97 4.58
N LYS A 142 -18.57 7.90 5.09
CA LYS A 142 -19.95 7.49 4.72
C LYS A 142 -20.15 7.29 3.21
N PHE A 143 -19.05 6.97 2.51
CA PHE A 143 -19.05 6.73 1.07
C PHE A 143 -19.83 5.45 0.74
N GLY A 144 -20.75 5.50 -0.24
CA GLY A 144 -21.49 4.33 -0.69
C GLY A 144 -22.48 3.72 0.34
N LYS A 145 -23.00 4.51 1.28
CA LYS A 145 -23.98 4.05 2.29
C LYS A 145 -25.12 3.22 1.66
N GLY A 146 -25.33 2.01 2.21
CA GLY A 146 -26.45 1.13 1.88
C GLY A 146 -26.22 0.17 0.71
N LYS A 147 -25.05 0.13 0.10
CA LYS A 147 -24.71 -0.86 -0.92
C LYS A 147 -23.54 -1.70 -0.44
N ASN A 148 -23.78 -2.98 -0.16
CA ASN A 148 -22.72 -3.99 -0.07
C ASN A 148 -22.11 -4.14 -1.49
N SER A 149 -21.30 -3.20 -1.93
CA SER A 149 -20.67 -3.27 -3.24
C SER A 149 -19.31 -3.92 -3.10
N SER A 150 -19.08 -4.96 -3.88
CA SER A 150 -17.75 -5.52 -4.08
C SER A 150 -16.82 -4.47 -4.69
N MET A 151 -15.53 -4.60 -4.48
CA MET A 151 -14.52 -3.75 -5.10
C MET A 151 -14.49 -4.01 -6.62
N THR A 152 -15.22 -3.20 -7.37
CA THR A 152 -15.18 -3.19 -8.85
C THR A 152 -14.26 -2.07 -9.32
N ALA A 153 -13.86 -2.07 -10.60
CA ALA A 153 -13.10 -0.96 -11.20
C ALA A 153 -13.84 0.39 -11.04
N ALA A 154 -15.15 0.40 -11.20
CA ALA A 154 -15.97 1.60 -11.01
C ALA A 154 -15.94 2.08 -9.55
N THR A 155 -16.04 1.16 -8.57
CA THR A 155 -15.94 1.47 -7.14
C THR A 155 -14.55 1.99 -6.80
N TYR A 156 -13.50 1.36 -7.33
CA TYR A 156 -12.12 1.78 -7.17
C TYR A 156 -11.94 3.25 -7.58
N ASN A 157 -12.32 3.58 -8.82
CA ASN A 157 -12.20 4.93 -9.35
C ASN A 157 -13.07 5.94 -8.57
N ALA A 158 -14.28 5.55 -8.16
CA ALA A 158 -15.17 6.42 -7.39
C ALA A 158 -14.60 6.77 -6.01
N VAL A 159 -13.93 5.83 -5.31
CA VAL A 159 -13.24 6.10 -4.04
C VAL A 159 -12.05 7.03 -4.25
N GLY A 160 -11.21 6.76 -5.24
CA GLY A 160 -10.07 7.63 -5.57
C GLY A 160 -10.53 9.06 -5.90
N ASN A 161 -11.60 9.20 -6.71
CA ASN A 161 -12.18 10.51 -7.05
C ASN A 161 -12.79 11.22 -5.84
N HIS A 162 -13.42 10.47 -4.93
CA HIS A 162 -13.94 11.03 -3.69
C HIS A 162 -12.82 11.66 -2.85
N PHE A 163 -11.70 10.96 -2.67
CA PHE A 163 -10.58 11.49 -1.91
C PHE A 163 -9.85 12.63 -2.65
N ARG A 164 -9.69 12.56 -3.96
CA ARG A 164 -9.17 13.69 -4.76
C ARG A 164 -10.05 14.94 -4.65
N LYS A 165 -11.38 14.78 -4.61
CA LYS A 165 -12.30 15.89 -4.39
C LYS A 165 -12.16 16.54 -3.01
N LEU A 166 -11.83 15.74 -1.97
CA LEU A 166 -11.66 16.23 -0.60
C LEU A 166 -10.31 16.93 -0.39
N TRP A 167 -9.23 16.38 -0.94
CA TRP A 167 -7.85 16.82 -0.62
C TRP A 167 -7.05 17.30 -1.82
N GLY A 168 -7.68 17.39 -2.98
CA GLY A 168 -7.03 17.91 -4.19
C GLY A 168 -5.80 17.09 -4.57
N LYS A 169 -4.75 17.79 -4.92
CA LYS A 169 -3.49 17.17 -5.38
C LYS A 169 -2.71 16.41 -4.30
N GLU A 170 -3.06 16.55 -3.04
CA GLU A 170 -2.40 15.85 -1.93
C GLU A 170 -3.21 14.62 -1.44
N ALA A 171 -4.18 14.17 -2.22
CA ALA A 171 -5.09 13.10 -1.84
C ALA A 171 -4.38 11.78 -1.48
N GLY A 172 -3.31 11.43 -2.19
CA GLY A 172 -2.53 10.23 -1.93
C GLY A 172 -1.77 10.30 -0.61
N TRP A 173 -1.17 11.43 -0.29
CA TRP A 173 -0.48 11.62 0.99
C TRP A 173 -1.46 11.66 2.16
N ALA A 174 -2.59 12.37 2.02
CA ALA A 174 -3.65 12.36 3.02
C ALA A 174 -4.20 10.94 3.28
N HIS A 175 -4.43 10.18 2.20
CA HIS A 175 -4.78 8.76 2.28
C HIS A 175 -3.72 7.94 3.04
N SER A 176 -2.43 8.15 2.76
CA SER A 176 -1.34 7.42 3.43
C SER A 176 -1.31 7.66 4.94
N VAL A 177 -1.62 8.89 5.38
CA VAL A 177 -1.76 9.23 6.80
C VAL A 177 -2.93 8.47 7.43
N LEU A 178 -4.10 8.46 6.78
CA LEU A 178 -5.27 7.72 7.27
C LEU A 178 -5.01 6.22 7.37
N PHE A 179 -4.41 5.65 6.33
CA PHE A 179 -4.05 4.24 6.29
C PHE A 179 -3.10 3.88 7.44
N THR A 180 -2.06 4.70 7.64
CA THR A 180 -1.09 4.50 8.73
C THR A 180 -1.76 4.59 10.11
N ALA A 181 -2.63 5.57 10.32
CA ALA A 181 -3.36 5.76 11.56
C ALA A 181 -4.33 4.59 11.89
N ASP A 182 -4.84 3.90 10.86
CA ASP A 182 -5.76 2.75 11.02
C ASP A 182 -5.02 1.43 11.31
N LEU A 183 -3.69 1.37 11.13
CA LEU A 183 -2.91 0.19 11.46
C LEU A 183 -2.89 -0.06 12.97
N LYS A 184 -3.15 -1.32 13.39
CA LYS A 184 -3.20 -1.74 14.81
C LYS A 184 -1.98 -1.27 15.62
N ALA A 185 -0.78 -1.38 15.05
CA ALA A 185 0.47 -0.97 15.70
C ALA A 185 0.52 0.55 16.04
N PHE A 186 -0.21 1.39 15.32
CA PHE A 186 -0.29 2.83 15.60
C PHE A 186 -1.46 3.18 16.52
N SER A 187 -2.61 2.51 16.40
CA SER A 187 -3.75 2.73 17.27
C SER A 187 -3.42 2.42 18.75
N GLU A 188 -2.65 1.36 18.99
CA GLU A 188 -2.17 1.00 20.34
C GLU A 188 -1.22 2.07 20.93
N ARG A 189 -0.34 2.65 20.10
CA ARG A 189 0.57 3.74 20.53
C ARG A 189 -0.17 5.04 20.85
N LEU A 190 -1.26 5.33 20.16
CA LEU A 190 -2.09 6.50 20.43
C LEU A 190 -2.86 6.36 21.75
N VAL A 191 -3.37 5.17 22.04
CA VAL A 191 -4.04 4.87 23.32
C VAL A 191 -3.06 5.00 24.49
N ALA A 192 -1.87 4.41 24.39
CA ALA A 192 -0.83 4.49 25.43
C ALA A 192 -0.38 5.94 25.71
N LYS A 193 -0.27 6.80 24.68
CA LYS A 193 0.07 8.23 24.87
C LYS A 193 -1.04 9.04 25.52
N THR A 194 -2.29 8.65 25.35
CA THR A 194 -3.44 9.34 25.97
C THR A 194 -3.52 9.01 27.46
N GLU A 195 -3.21 7.76 27.84
CA GLU A 195 -3.18 7.33 29.25
C GLU A 195 -2.03 8.00 30.04
N VAL A 196 -0.84 8.13 29.44
CA VAL A 196 0.31 8.79 30.09
C VAL A 196 0.09 10.29 30.34
N LYS A 197 -0.76 10.97 29.56
CA LYS A 197 -1.09 12.38 29.79
C LYS A 197 -2.07 12.60 30.95
N GLU A 198 -2.86 11.60 31.31
CA GLU A 198 -3.78 11.69 32.45
C GLU A 198 -3.09 11.43 33.80
N GLU A 199 -1.98 10.68 33.85
CA GLU A 199 -1.24 10.41 35.10
C GLU A 199 -0.31 11.53 35.54
N GLU A 200 0.22 12.37 34.66
CA GLU A 200 1.13 13.45 35.02
C GLU A 200 0.49 14.66 35.68
N VAL A 201 -0.82 14.77 35.75
CA VAL A 201 -1.54 15.92 36.31
C VAL A 201 -1.89 15.74 37.80
N ILE A 202 -1.71 14.54 38.38
CA ILE A 202 -2.17 14.24 39.75
C ILE A 202 -1.11 14.48 40.84
N ILE A 203 0.16 14.74 40.54
CA ILE A 203 1.23 14.79 41.53
C ILE A 203 1.79 16.22 41.77
N LYS A 204 0.96 17.22 41.93
CA LYS A 204 1.43 18.48 42.56
C LYS A 204 0.26 19.24 43.18
N LYS A 205 0.00 19.02 44.49
CA LYS A 205 -0.47 20.02 45.48
C LYS A 205 -0.82 19.33 46.79
N GLU A 206 0.14 19.25 47.68
CA GLU A 206 -0.08 19.34 49.13
C GLU A 206 0.62 20.59 49.60
N GLY A 207 -0.15 21.53 50.17
CA GLY A 207 0.35 22.74 50.79
C GLY A 207 -0.53 23.95 50.50
N ASP A 208 -1.29 24.36 51.54
CA ASP A 208 -2.09 25.56 51.73
C ASP A 208 -3.48 25.67 51.10
N GLU A 209 -4.44 25.83 52.01
CA GLU A 209 -5.87 26.01 51.79
C GLU A 209 -6.22 27.05 50.72
N VAL A 210 -6.90 26.63 49.66
CA VAL A 210 -8.00 27.38 49.06
C VAL A 210 -8.94 26.40 48.40
N VAL A 211 -10.15 26.28 48.91
CA VAL A 211 -11.26 25.55 48.35
C VAL A 211 -11.64 26.15 47.01
N ALA A 212 -11.41 25.43 45.93
CA ALA A 212 -12.03 25.70 44.64
C ALA A 212 -12.37 24.35 43.99
N GLU A 213 -13.61 23.96 44.14
CA GLU A 213 -14.21 22.85 43.34
C GLU A 213 -14.09 23.16 41.84
N LYS A 214 -13.16 22.53 41.15
CA LYS A 214 -13.17 22.42 39.71
C LYS A 214 -13.82 21.10 39.32
N ILE A 215 -15.09 21.19 38.97
CA ILE A 215 -15.79 20.12 38.28
C ILE A 215 -15.12 19.90 36.92
N VAL A 216 -14.24 18.92 36.86
CA VAL A 216 -13.69 18.44 35.58
C VAL A 216 -14.78 17.60 34.91
N LYS A 217 -15.50 18.17 33.95
CA LYS A 217 -16.35 17.40 33.06
C LYS A 217 -15.49 16.48 32.22
N LYS A 218 -15.46 15.20 32.58
CA LYS A 218 -14.89 14.14 31.73
C LYS A 218 -15.80 13.98 30.52
N GLU A 219 -15.46 14.58 29.40
CA GLU A 219 -15.99 14.15 28.12
C GLU A 219 -15.34 12.84 27.71
N THR A 220 -15.93 11.76 28.16
CA THR A 220 -15.58 10.41 27.70
C THR A 220 -16.16 10.25 26.30
N VAL A 221 -15.37 10.49 25.28
CA VAL A 221 -15.71 10.03 23.93
C VAL A 221 -15.60 8.50 23.95
N LYS A 222 -16.69 7.85 24.35
CA LYS A 222 -16.85 6.40 24.21
C LYS A 222 -16.93 6.07 22.72
N ARG A 223 -15.80 5.86 22.05
CA ARG A 223 -15.78 5.07 20.83
C ARG A 223 -16.10 3.63 21.23
N LYS A 224 -17.31 3.16 20.88
CA LYS A 224 -17.65 1.74 20.97
C LYS A 224 -16.66 0.96 20.13
N LEU A 225 -15.72 0.28 20.77
CA LEU A 225 -14.96 -0.81 20.17
C LEU A 225 -15.96 -1.90 19.76
N ILE A 226 -16.21 -2.02 18.48
CA ILE A 226 -16.83 -3.23 17.92
C ILE A 226 -15.76 -4.30 18.07
N LYS A 227 -15.98 -5.22 19.03
CA LYS A 227 -15.21 -6.46 19.13
C LYS A 227 -15.43 -7.25 17.86
N GLN A 228 -14.49 -7.18 16.92
CA GLN A 228 -14.34 -8.19 15.90
C GLN A 228 -13.52 -9.32 16.53
N GLU A 229 -14.11 -10.50 16.59
CA GLU A 229 -13.41 -11.74 16.92
C GLU A 229 -12.26 -11.95 15.93
N PRO A 230 -11.11 -12.48 16.37
CA PRO A 230 -10.01 -12.75 15.47
C PRO A 230 -10.46 -13.85 14.49
N GLN A 231 -10.55 -13.54 13.21
CA GLN A 231 -10.55 -14.56 12.17
C GLN A 231 -9.16 -15.18 12.16
N GLU A 232 -9.08 -16.42 12.62
CA GLU A 232 -7.94 -17.30 12.44
C GLU A 232 -7.75 -17.47 10.92
N ASP A 233 -6.57 -17.10 10.42
CA ASP A 233 -6.13 -17.42 9.07
C ASP A 233 -5.95 -18.95 9.00
N GLU A 234 -6.98 -19.68 8.60
CA GLU A 234 -6.88 -21.07 8.20
C GLU A 234 -5.98 -21.16 6.96
N HIS A 235 -4.73 -21.52 7.19
CA HIS A 235 -3.88 -22.09 6.16
C HIS A 235 -4.55 -23.38 5.66
N SER A 236 -5.32 -23.29 4.59
CA SER A 236 -5.82 -24.46 3.87
C SER A 236 -4.65 -25.20 3.24
N VAL A 237 -4.21 -26.23 3.94
CA VAL A 237 -3.38 -27.32 3.40
C VAL A 237 -4.23 -28.02 2.31
N VAL A 238 -3.92 -27.77 1.06
CA VAL A 238 -4.47 -28.53 -0.06
C VAL A 238 -3.86 -29.92 -0.01
N GLN A 239 -4.62 -30.87 0.53
CA GLN A 239 -4.35 -32.28 0.33
C GLN A 239 -4.69 -32.64 -1.11
N VAL A 240 -3.67 -33.01 -1.86
CA VAL A 240 -3.81 -33.67 -3.16
C VAL A 240 -4.40 -35.06 -2.92
N LYS A 241 -5.67 -35.25 -3.25
CA LYS A 241 -6.24 -36.60 -3.37
C LYS A 241 -5.92 -37.12 -4.75
N GLU A 242 -5.12 -38.17 -4.79
CA GLU A 242 -4.96 -39.03 -5.97
C GLU A 242 -6.32 -39.68 -6.32
N GLU A 243 -6.90 -39.30 -7.41
CA GLU A 243 -8.02 -40.04 -8.04
C GLU A 243 -7.47 -41.12 -8.92
N THR A 244 -7.53 -42.34 -8.40
CA THR A 244 -7.34 -43.60 -9.17
C THR A 244 -8.46 -43.76 -10.18
N THR A 245 -8.08 -43.79 -11.44
CA THR A 245 -8.91 -44.17 -12.60
C THR A 245 -9.54 -45.52 -12.42
N ARG A 246 -10.84 -45.57 -12.20
CA ARG A 246 -11.63 -46.77 -12.45
C ARG A 246 -12.32 -46.68 -13.82
N ARG A 247 -11.76 -47.40 -14.76
CA ARG A 247 -12.29 -47.76 -16.09
C ARG A 247 -13.53 -48.64 -15.89
N SER A 248 -14.71 -48.16 -16.19
CA SER A 248 -15.91 -48.98 -16.29
C SER A 248 -16.32 -49.10 -17.77
N LYS A 249 -16.18 -50.34 -18.30
CA LYS A 249 -16.76 -50.81 -19.54
C LYS A 249 -18.27 -50.78 -19.43
N ARG A 250 -18.97 -50.18 -20.40
CA ARG A 250 -20.36 -50.56 -20.67
C ARG A 250 -20.58 -50.86 -22.15
N ARG A 251 -20.99 -52.12 -22.34
CA ARG A 251 -21.40 -52.72 -23.59
C ARG A 251 -22.73 -52.15 -24.10
N LYS A 252 -22.79 -52.13 -25.42
CA LYS A 252 -23.89 -52.31 -26.37
C LYS A 252 -25.30 -52.68 -25.80
N HIS A 253 -26.28 -51.92 -26.18
CA HIS A 253 -27.32 -52.36 -27.13
C HIS A 253 -27.90 -51.11 -27.80
#